data_22e4b0169862bcc742f1b6bcacc6e0c0
#
_entry.id   22e4b0169862bcc742f1b6bcacc6e0c0
#
_cell.length_a   1.000
_cell.length_b   1.000
_cell.length_c   1.000
_cell.angle_alpha   90.00
_cell.angle_beta   90.00
_cell.angle_gamma   90.00
#
_symmetry.space_group_name_H-M   'P 1'
#
loop_
_entity.id
_entity.type
_entity.pdbx_description
1 polymer ?
#
loop_
_entity_poly.entity_id
_entity_poly.type
_entity_poly.pdbx_seq_one_letter_code
_entity_poly.pdbx_strand_id
1 'polypeptide(L)'
;MSHALAQPASRLTEEAASWFLKLNDPSCTETDRRAFDVWLAADEANRAEYGQFERLWQTLDRLPPKRKNHLRKATLTILLTAGALAILSTRMPPTEQQLIATSIGERRHLVLVDGSELDINADSRIRTDYSWFSRRIEVESGEAVFKVAPDKLRPFEVRAATGTMRDIGTTFDVANGNGSVTVGVIEGKVEVSLDGHAQGILLKGGEQLAYAATGETLARQLDADATAWRDGRWLFKDTPLDEVVADMNRQHLRQTILNEPALSRLHVSGAFNINDRAGLLKALETLYPLRAME
;
A
#
# COMPACT_ATOMS: atom_id res chain seq x y z
N MET A 1 -32.57 0.31 12.33
CA MET A 1 -31.96 1.65 12.40
C MET A 1 -30.80 1.63 11.43
N SER A 2 -31.00 2.24 10.26
CA SER A 2 -30.04 2.26 9.16
C SER A 2 -28.88 3.22 9.46
N HIS A 3 -27.66 2.69 9.57
CA HIS A 3 -26.46 3.51 9.48
C HIS A 3 -26.28 3.93 8.02
N ALA A 4 -26.55 5.20 7.72
CA ALA A 4 -26.16 5.82 6.46
C ALA A 4 -24.64 5.95 6.46
N LEU A 5 -23.98 5.13 5.65
CA LEU A 5 -22.56 5.28 5.31
C LEU A 5 -22.38 6.63 4.58
N ALA A 6 -21.61 7.53 5.17
CA ALA A 6 -21.24 8.78 4.54
C ALA A 6 -20.42 8.47 3.27
N GLN A 7 -20.93 8.90 2.12
CA GLN A 7 -20.20 8.81 0.86
C GLN A 7 -18.94 9.72 0.92
N PRO A 8 -17.81 9.32 0.31
CA PRO A 8 -16.63 10.17 0.24
C PRO A 8 -16.98 11.48 -0.47
N ALA A 9 -16.43 12.60 0.01
CA ALA A 9 -16.59 13.89 -0.63
C ALA A 9 -16.12 13.79 -2.08
N SER A 10 -16.94 14.21 -3.02
CA SER A 10 -16.56 14.20 -4.42
C SER A 10 -15.37 15.17 -4.61
N ARG A 11 -14.45 14.85 -5.51
CA ARG A 11 -13.35 15.73 -5.94
C ARG A 11 -13.85 17.15 -6.20
N LEU A 12 -15.08 17.28 -6.67
CA LEU A 12 -15.75 18.53 -6.95
C LEU A 12 -15.97 19.38 -5.68
N THR A 13 -16.34 18.75 -4.56
CA THR A 13 -16.53 19.44 -3.27
C THR A 13 -15.22 20.02 -2.75
N GLU A 14 -14.11 19.30 -2.95
CA GLU A 14 -12.77 19.76 -2.55
C GLU A 14 -12.30 20.96 -3.41
N GLU A 15 -12.54 20.89 -4.72
CA GLU A 15 -12.22 21.98 -5.64
C GLU A 15 -13.05 23.23 -5.33
N ALA A 16 -14.36 23.08 -5.08
CA ALA A 16 -15.25 24.18 -4.70
C ALA A 16 -14.84 24.83 -3.36
N ALA A 17 -14.48 24.03 -2.36
CA ALA A 17 -13.99 24.53 -1.08
C ALA A 17 -12.66 25.28 -1.22
N SER A 18 -11.75 24.78 -2.05
CA SER A 18 -10.47 25.41 -2.34
C SER A 18 -10.67 26.80 -2.99
N TRP A 19 -11.57 26.90 -3.99
CA TRP A 19 -11.90 28.16 -4.61
C TRP A 19 -12.55 29.15 -3.63
N PHE A 20 -13.45 28.66 -2.78
CA PHE A 20 -14.08 29.51 -1.77
C PHE A 20 -13.07 30.12 -0.80
N LEU A 21 -12.11 29.32 -0.30
CA LEU A 21 -11.05 29.81 0.58
C LEU A 21 -10.13 30.81 -0.15
N LYS A 22 -9.74 30.50 -1.38
CA LYS A 22 -8.82 31.33 -2.17
C LYS A 22 -9.41 32.69 -2.51
N LEU A 23 -10.68 32.77 -2.87
CA LEU A 23 -11.37 34.04 -3.19
C LEU A 23 -11.59 34.91 -1.97
N ASN A 24 -11.69 34.33 -0.78
CA ASN A 24 -11.83 35.04 0.48
C ASN A 24 -10.49 35.39 1.17
N ASP A 25 -9.35 34.96 0.57
CA ASP A 25 -8.03 35.31 1.07
C ASP A 25 -7.64 36.73 0.65
N PRO A 26 -7.07 37.56 1.56
CA PRO A 26 -6.60 38.91 1.22
C PRO A 26 -5.51 38.95 0.13
N SER A 27 -4.83 37.84 -0.13
CA SER A 27 -3.81 37.71 -1.17
C SER A 27 -4.38 37.31 -2.54
N CYS A 28 -5.70 37.17 -2.69
CA CYS A 28 -6.34 36.75 -3.93
C CYS A 28 -6.06 37.76 -5.08
N THR A 29 -5.46 37.23 -6.15
CA THR A 29 -5.10 38.04 -7.33
C THR A 29 -6.21 38.05 -8.38
N GLU A 30 -6.13 39.02 -9.31
CA GLU A 30 -7.03 39.10 -10.47
C GLU A 30 -6.91 37.85 -11.37
N THR A 31 -5.73 37.27 -11.43
CA THR A 31 -5.50 36.02 -12.16
C THR A 31 -6.26 34.84 -11.52
N ASP A 32 -6.33 34.79 -10.20
CA ASP A 32 -7.08 33.77 -9.48
C ASP A 32 -8.58 33.89 -9.72
N ARG A 33 -9.10 35.11 -9.77
CA ARG A 33 -10.53 35.39 -10.08
C ARG A 33 -10.90 34.92 -11.48
N ARG A 34 -10.06 35.20 -12.48
CA ARG A 34 -10.27 34.72 -13.86
C ARG A 34 -10.22 33.22 -13.96
N ALA A 35 -9.28 32.57 -13.25
CA ALA A 35 -9.20 31.13 -13.21
C ALA A 35 -10.44 30.50 -12.55
N PHE A 36 -10.97 31.14 -11.51
CA PHE A 36 -12.23 30.72 -10.88
C PHE A 36 -13.41 30.85 -11.85
N ASP A 37 -13.53 31.97 -12.58
CA ASP A 37 -14.62 32.19 -13.56
C ASP A 37 -14.61 31.09 -14.65
N VAL A 38 -13.44 30.73 -15.12
CA VAL A 38 -13.26 29.61 -16.08
C VAL A 38 -13.71 28.29 -15.47
N TRP A 39 -13.30 27.99 -14.23
CA TRP A 39 -13.70 26.77 -13.54
C TRP A 39 -15.21 26.72 -13.28
N LEU A 40 -15.81 27.85 -12.88
CA LEU A 40 -17.25 27.97 -12.61
C LEU A 40 -18.08 27.80 -13.88
N ALA A 41 -17.57 28.26 -15.04
CA ALA A 41 -18.23 28.16 -16.33
C ALA A 41 -18.07 26.79 -16.98
N ALA A 42 -17.10 25.98 -16.56
CA ALA A 42 -16.75 24.71 -17.19
C ALA A 42 -17.82 23.63 -17.01
N ASP A 43 -18.55 23.62 -15.90
CA ASP A 43 -19.58 22.62 -15.59
C ASP A 43 -20.69 23.22 -14.72
N GLU A 44 -21.94 22.82 -14.95
CA GLU A 44 -23.07 23.19 -14.13
C GLU A 44 -22.95 22.61 -12.70
N ALA A 45 -22.31 21.44 -12.56
CA ALA A 45 -22.02 20.81 -11.27
C ALA A 45 -21.06 21.67 -10.43
N ASN A 46 -20.07 22.33 -11.03
CA ASN A 46 -19.16 23.26 -10.35
C ASN A 46 -19.92 24.43 -9.74
N ARG A 47 -20.87 24.97 -10.51
CA ARG A 47 -21.73 26.10 -10.08
C ARG A 47 -22.67 25.68 -8.96
N ALA A 48 -23.28 24.51 -9.05
CA ALA A 48 -24.18 23.97 -8.03
C ALA A 48 -23.45 23.74 -6.70
N GLU A 49 -22.27 23.15 -6.76
CA GLU A 49 -21.46 22.83 -5.57
C GLU A 49 -20.91 24.10 -4.91
N TYR A 50 -20.35 25.02 -5.68
CA TYR A 50 -19.87 26.30 -5.15
C TYR A 50 -21.00 27.13 -4.53
N GLY A 51 -22.19 27.12 -5.12
CA GLY A 51 -23.39 27.80 -4.59
C GLY A 51 -23.85 27.27 -3.23
N GLN A 52 -23.45 26.07 -2.81
CA GLN A 52 -23.71 25.58 -1.45
C GLN A 52 -22.85 26.33 -0.43
N PHE A 53 -21.59 26.59 -0.76
CA PHE A 53 -20.68 27.37 0.11
C PHE A 53 -21.11 28.82 0.22
N GLU A 54 -21.57 29.46 -0.88
CA GLU A 54 -22.09 30.81 -0.84
C GLU A 54 -23.36 30.93 0.01
N ARG A 55 -24.31 30.00 -0.12
CA ARG A 55 -25.53 30.00 0.72
C ARG A 55 -25.22 29.85 2.19
N LEU A 56 -24.25 28.96 2.53
CA LEU A 56 -23.81 28.78 3.92
C LEU A 56 -23.23 30.10 4.47
N TRP A 57 -22.40 30.77 3.68
CA TRP A 57 -21.78 32.06 4.05
C TRP A 57 -22.81 33.18 4.24
N GLN A 58 -23.77 33.32 3.31
CA GLN A 58 -24.85 34.31 3.41
C GLN A 58 -25.75 34.09 4.64
N THR A 59 -25.90 32.85 5.07
CA THR A 59 -26.65 32.51 6.30
C THR A 59 -25.90 33.00 7.54
N LEU A 60 -24.58 32.99 7.52
CA LEU A 60 -23.72 33.51 8.59
C LEU A 60 -23.66 35.04 8.62
N ASP A 61 -23.72 35.70 7.46
CA ASP A 61 -23.71 37.17 7.34
C ASP A 61 -25.01 37.83 7.81
N ARG A 62 -26.13 37.11 7.89
CA ARG A 62 -27.43 37.60 8.38
C ARG A 62 -27.54 37.74 9.90
N LEU A 63 -26.48 37.40 10.65
CA LEU A 63 -26.46 37.62 12.09
C LEU A 63 -26.26 39.13 12.40
N PRO A 64 -27.11 39.76 13.23
CA PRO A 64 -27.09 41.23 13.44
C PRO A 64 -25.76 41.68 14.06
N PRO A 65 -25.20 42.83 13.62
CA PRO A 65 -23.93 43.33 14.11
C PRO A 65 -24.07 43.83 15.56
N LYS A 66 -23.56 43.07 16.52
CA LYS A 66 -23.39 43.54 17.91
C LYS A 66 -21.94 43.97 18.12
N ARG A 67 -21.77 45.27 18.44
CA ARG A 67 -20.63 46.01 19.04
C ARG A 67 -19.21 45.49 18.79
N LYS A 68 -18.38 46.41 18.27
CA LYS A 68 -16.93 46.35 18.09
C LYS A 68 -16.19 45.69 19.28
N ASN A 69 -15.73 44.48 19.11
CA ASN A 69 -14.72 43.89 19.99
C ASN A 69 -13.81 43.01 19.12
N HIS A 70 -12.52 43.27 19.18
CA HIS A 70 -11.45 42.48 18.53
C HIS A 70 -11.49 40.98 18.92
N LEU A 71 -12.13 40.64 20.02
CA LEU A 71 -12.39 39.25 20.50
C LEU A 71 -13.33 38.47 19.56
N ARG A 72 -14.20 39.10 18.76
CA ARG A 72 -15.17 38.39 17.89
C ARG A 72 -14.57 37.88 16.61
N LYS A 73 -13.57 38.61 16.05
CA LYS A 73 -12.84 38.11 14.90
C LYS A 73 -12.05 36.85 15.28
N ALA A 74 -11.45 36.81 16.47
CA ALA A 74 -10.75 35.65 17.00
C ALA A 74 -11.69 34.45 17.27
N THR A 75 -12.91 34.68 17.81
CA THR A 75 -13.89 33.61 18.03
C THR A 75 -14.47 33.04 16.75
N LEU A 76 -14.72 33.87 15.73
CA LEU A 76 -15.21 33.40 14.44
C LEU A 76 -14.14 32.61 13.69
N THR A 77 -12.88 33.05 13.74
CA THR A 77 -11.72 32.29 13.21
C THR A 77 -11.56 30.98 13.93
N ILE A 78 -11.68 30.94 15.26
CA ILE A 78 -11.58 29.71 16.08
C ILE A 78 -12.75 28.76 15.76
N LEU A 79 -13.97 29.25 15.56
CA LEU A 79 -15.13 28.41 15.19
C LEU A 79 -15.01 27.86 13.76
N LEU A 80 -14.50 28.63 12.82
CA LEU A 80 -14.26 28.19 11.44
C LEU A 80 -13.10 27.21 11.36
N THR A 81 -12.01 27.44 12.10
CA THR A 81 -10.89 26.49 12.19
C THR A 81 -11.29 25.24 12.97
N ALA A 82 -12.06 25.35 14.05
CA ALA A 82 -12.58 24.18 14.78
C ALA A 82 -13.61 23.41 13.94
N GLY A 83 -14.46 24.07 13.17
CA GLY A 83 -15.39 23.44 12.23
C GLY A 83 -14.67 22.74 11.07
N ALA A 84 -13.67 23.39 10.48
CA ALA A 84 -12.80 22.77 9.46
C ALA A 84 -11.99 21.60 10.04
N LEU A 85 -11.46 21.75 11.26
CA LEU A 85 -10.75 20.66 11.96
C LEU A 85 -11.70 19.49 12.30
N ALA A 86 -12.93 19.77 12.70
CA ALA A 86 -13.94 18.76 12.99
C ALA A 86 -14.38 18.02 11.72
N ILE A 87 -14.56 18.73 10.60
CA ILE A 87 -14.85 18.13 9.29
C ILE A 87 -13.64 17.32 8.81
N LEU A 88 -12.44 17.84 8.99
CA LEU A 88 -11.19 17.14 8.67
C LEU A 88 -11.02 15.87 9.53
N SER A 89 -11.31 15.96 10.84
CA SER A 89 -11.20 14.83 11.76
C SER A 89 -12.23 13.72 11.51
N THR A 90 -13.42 14.05 11.01
CA THR A 90 -14.42 13.04 10.64
C THR A 90 -14.16 12.36 9.29
N ARG A 91 -13.28 12.96 8.47
CA ARG A 91 -12.92 12.46 7.13
C ARG A 91 -11.55 11.81 7.05
N MET A 92 -10.74 11.96 8.08
CA MET A 92 -9.46 11.28 8.13
C MET A 92 -9.64 9.85 8.67
N PRO A 93 -9.05 8.85 8.00
CA PRO A 93 -9.08 7.51 8.55
C PRO A 93 -8.46 7.56 9.95
N PRO A 94 -9.08 6.91 10.94
CA PRO A 94 -8.50 6.80 12.26
C PRO A 94 -7.10 6.20 12.11
N THR A 95 -6.18 6.54 12.98
CA THR A 95 -4.91 5.82 13.10
C THR A 95 -5.27 4.36 13.39
N GLU A 96 -5.17 3.52 12.38
CA GLU A 96 -5.57 2.13 12.46
C GLU A 96 -4.33 1.26 12.33
N GLN A 97 -4.05 0.54 13.40
CA GLN A 97 -3.06 -0.52 13.40
C GLN A 97 -3.79 -1.85 13.32
N GLN A 98 -3.52 -2.62 12.29
CA GLN A 98 -4.10 -3.94 12.11
C GLN A 98 -3.00 -4.96 11.85
N LEU A 99 -3.07 -6.09 12.55
CA LEU A 99 -2.27 -7.25 12.26
C LEU A 99 -3.09 -8.22 11.41
N ILE A 100 -2.59 -8.51 10.21
CA ILE A 100 -3.18 -9.43 9.27
C ILE A 100 -2.27 -10.64 9.20
N ALA A 101 -2.80 -11.82 9.49
CA ALA A 101 -2.05 -13.06 9.40
C ALA A 101 -2.81 -14.07 8.54
N THR A 102 -2.06 -14.87 7.79
CA THR A 102 -2.55 -16.04 7.07
C THR A 102 -1.93 -17.30 7.67
N SER A 103 -2.73 -18.36 7.71
CA SER A 103 -2.26 -19.68 8.13
C SER A 103 -1.52 -20.38 7.00
N ILE A 104 -0.84 -21.49 7.31
CA ILE A 104 -0.27 -22.40 6.30
C ILE A 104 -1.37 -22.81 5.32
N GLY A 105 -1.12 -22.66 4.02
CA GLY A 105 -2.05 -22.96 2.93
C GLY A 105 -3.16 -21.93 2.71
N GLU A 106 -3.29 -20.93 3.59
CA GLU A 106 -4.28 -19.85 3.45
C GLU A 106 -3.71 -18.68 2.64
N ARG A 107 -4.43 -18.26 1.62
CA ARG A 107 -4.14 -17.04 0.86
C ARG A 107 -5.31 -16.09 0.98
N ARG A 108 -5.04 -14.80 1.06
CA ARG A 108 -6.09 -13.78 1.23
C ARG A 108 -5.91 -12.63 0.25
N HIS A 109 -7.02 -12.16 -0.28
CA HIS A 109 -7.10 -10.90 -1.00
C HIS A 109 -7.87 -9.90 -0.15
N LEU A 110 -7.32 -8.70 0.02
CA LEU A 110 -7.90 -7.64 0.83
C LEU A 110 -7.83 -6.31 0.09
N VAL A 111 -8.85 -5.48 0.30
CA VAL A 111 -8.80 -4.06 -0.07
C VAL A 111 -8.62 -3.27 1.21
N LEU A 112 -7.57 -2.47 1.27
CA LEU A 112 -7.21 -1.66 2.41
C LEU A 112 -8.06 -0.37 2.46
N VAL A 113 -8.02 0.33 3.59
CA VAL A 113 -8.83 1.54 3.83
C VAL A 113 -8.52 2.70 2.87
N ASP A 114 -7.35 2.70 2.25
CA ASP A 114 -6.92 3.68 1.24
C ASP A 114 -7.26 3.26 -0.20
N GLY A 115 -7.90 2.10 -0.38
CA GLY A 115 -8.23 1.53 -1.68
C GLY A 115 -7.09 0.74 -2.32
N SER A 116 -5.94 0.59 -1.66
CA SER A 116 -4.88 -0.33 -2.13
C SER A 116 -5.34 -1.77 -2.01
N GLU A 117 -4.96 -2.60 -2.98
CA GLU A 117 -5.24 -4.04 -2.97
C GLU A 117 -4.01 -4.80 -2.47
N LEU A 118 -4.24 -5.82 -1.67
CA LEU A 118 -3.22 -6.65 -1.06
C LEU A 118 -3.54 -8.13 -1.27
N ASP A 119 -2.71 -8.83 -2.03
CA ASP A 119 -2.72 -10.28 -2.12
C ASP A 119 -1.67 -10.83 -1.16
N ILE A 120 -2.08 -11.64 -0.19
CA ILE A 120 -1.23 -12.21 0.85
C ILE A 120 -1.08 -13.70 0.63
N ASN A 121 0.17 -14.16 0.56
CA ASN A 121 0.49 -15.57 0.44
C ASN A 121 0.28 -16.30 1.78
N ALA A 122 0.33 -17.62 1.75
CA ALA A 122 0.23 -18.49 2.94
C ALA A 122 1.37 -18.22 3.93
N ASP A 123 1.10 -18.49 5.22
CA ASP A 123 2.06 -18.36 6.32
C ASP A 123 2.72 -16.97 6.37
N SER A 124 1.91 -15.93 6.26
CA SER A 124 2.36 -14.54 6.22
C SER A 124 1.83 -13.74 7.39
N ARG A 125 2.62 -12.77 7.83
CA ARG A 125 2.27 -11.84 8.91
C ARG A 125 2.59 -10.42 8.48
N ILE A 126 1.56 -9.59 8.40
CA ILE A 126 1.62 -8.22 7.90
C ILE A 126 0.96 -7.29 8.90
N ARG A 127 1.65 -6.23 9.26
CA ARG A 127 1.14 -5.15 10.10
C ARG A 127 0.88 -3.91 9.26
N THR A 128 -0.30 -3.33 9.36
CA THR A 128 -0.61 -2.03 8.77
C THR A 128 -0.61 -0.96 9.87
N ASP A 129 -0.04 0.20 9.58
CA ASP A 129 -0.04 1.38 10.45
C ASP A 129 -0.36 2.60 9.60
N TYR A 130 -1.64 2.92 9.52
CA TYR A 130 -2.15 4.04 8.77
C TYR A 130 -2.35 5.25 9.67
N SER A 131 -1.84 6.38 9.25
CA SER A 131 -1.99 7.65 9.94
C SER A 131 -2.49 8.74 9.00
N TRP A 132 -2.65 9.93 9.52
CA TRP A 132 -3.08 11.10 8.77
C TRP A 132 -2.11 11.49 7.65
N PHE A 133 -0.82 11.17 7.81
CA PHE A 133 0.26 11.60 6.93
C PHE A 133 1.05 10.47 6.30
N SER A 134 0.75 9.22 6.67
CA SER A 134 1.50 8.07 6.18
C SER A 134 0.66 6.81 6.06
N ARG A 135 1.02 5.95 5.12
CA ARG A 135 0.49 4.61 4.92
C ARG A 135 1.67 3.66 5.05
N ARG A 136 1.83 3.09 6.25
CA ARG A 136 2.94 2.18 6.53
C ARG A 136 2.44 0.76 6.65
N ILE A 137 3.17 -0.14 6.05
CA ILE A 137 2.95 -1.58 6.16
C ILE A 137 4.28 -2.23 6.54
N GLU A 138 4.25 -3.20 7.41
CA GLU A 138 5.39 -4.01 7.77
C GLU A 138 5.10 -5.46 7.40
N VAL A 139 5.93 -6.04 6.54
CA VAL A 139 5.93 -7.47 6.24
C VAL A 139 6.86 -8.14 7.26
N GLU A 140 6.28 -8.59 8.39
CA GLU A 140 7.04 -9.23 9.47
C GLU A 140 7.59 -10.58 9.00
N SER A 141 6.79 -11.34 8.25
CA SER A 141 7.18 -12.61 7.61
C SER A 141 6.23 -12.95 6.47
N GLY A 142 6.65 -13.81 5.57
CA GLY A 142 5.84 -14.30 4.45
C GLY A 142 5.97 -13.43 3.20
N GLU A 143 4.91 -13.35 2.41
CA GLU A 143 4.95 -12.73 1.09
C GLU A 143 3.63 -12.06 0.77
N ALA A 144 3.70 -10.89 0.13
CA ALA A 144 2.53 -10.18 -0.33
C ALA A 144 2.79 -9.33 -1.57
N VAL A 145 1.80 -9.29 -2.46
CA VAL A 145 1.75 -8.36 -3.59
C VAL A 145 0.88 -7.16 -3.22
N PHE A 146 1.42 -5.98 -3.45
CA PHE A 146 0.80 -4.69 -3.23
C PHE A 146 0.44 -4.05 -4.55
N LYS A 147 -0.83 -3.69 -4.75
CA LYS A 147 -1.27 -2.80 -5.82
C LYS A 147 -1.73 -1.49 -5.19
N VAL A 148 -0.89 -0.49 -5.24
CA VAL A 148 -1.04 0.72 -4.45
C VAL A 148 -1.99 1.72 -5.09
N ALA A 149 -2.98 2.16 -4.33
CA ALA A 149 -3.86 3.25 -4.73
C ALA A 149 -3.10 4.59 -4.74
N PRO A 150 -3.26 5.42 -5.81
CA PRO A 150 -2.57 6.70 -5.91
C PRO A 150 -2.99 7.67 -4.79
N ASP A 151 -2.03 8.15 -4.00
CA ASP A 151 -2.23 9.22 -3.02
C ASP A 151 -0.94 10.06 -2.90
N LYS A 152 -0.96 11.27 -3.45
CA LYS A 152 0.21 12.16 -3.46
C LYS A 152 0.52 12.79 -2.11
N LEU A 153 -0.44 12.81 -1.18
CA LEU A 153 -0.30 13.47 0.12
C LEU A 153 0.24 12.52 1.18
N ARG A 154 -0.03 11.23 1.04
CA ARG A 154 0.38 10.21 2.00
C ARG A 154 1.23 9.17 1.28
N PRO A 155 2.55 9.18 1.45
CA PRO A 155 3.41 8.16 0.87
C PRO A 155 3.03 6.76 1.39
N PHE A 156 3.11 5.77 0.50
CA PHE A 156 2.94 4.37 0.85
C PHE A 156 4.32 3.76 1.05
N GLU A 157 4.55 3.24 2.23
CA GLU A 157 5.82 2.67 2.63
C GLU A 157 5.62 1.23 3.13
N VAL A 158 6.38 0.29 2.57
CA VAL A 158 6.44 -1.09 3.07
C VAL A 158 7.80 -1.31 3.70
N ARG A 159 7.81 -1.80 4.93
CA ARG A 159 9.02 -2.21 5.64
C ARG A 159 9.12 -3.73 5.70
N ALA A 160 10.32 -4.27 5.44
CA ALA A 160 10.64 -5.66 5.66
C ALA A 160 12.10 -5.76 6.13
N ALA A 161 12.33 -6.37 7.29
CA ALA A 161 13.64 -6.40 7.96
C ALA A 161 14.30 -5.00 8.01
N THR A 162 15.47 -4.84 7.39
CA THR A 162 16.25 -3.59 7.34
C THR A 162 15.90 -2.68 6.16
N GLY A 163 14.96 -3.09 5.29
CA GLY A 163 14.59 -2.34 4.09
C GLY A 163 13.27 -1.60 4.24
N THR A 164 13.21 -0.42 3.64
CA THR A 164 11.98 0.37 3.46
C THR A 164 11.78 0.62 1.97
N MET A 165 10.65 0.16 1.45
CA MET A 165 10.19 0.33 0.08
C MET A 165 9.19 1.48 0.03
N ARG A 166 9.51 2.51 -0.75
CA ARG A 166 8.63 3.65 -0.98
C ARG A 166 8.02 3.55 -2.37
N ASP A 167 6.71 3.53 -2.40
CA ASP A 167 5.94 3.46 -3.63
C ASP A 167 5.93 4.78 -4.41
N ILE A 168 6.00 4.67 -5.75
CA ILE A 168 5.86 5.78 -6.70
C ILE A 168 4.77 5.44 -7.74
N GLY A 169 3.64 4.81 -7.28
CA GLY A 169 2.51 4.40 -8.13
C GLY A 169 2.73 3.04 -8.80
N THR A 170 2.70 1.97 -8.02
CA THR A 170 3.24 0.66 -8.40
C THR A 170 2.34 -0.52 -8.07
N THR A 171 2.61 -1.62 -8.78
CA THR A 171 2.30 -2.99 -8.33
C THR A 171 3.64 -3.68 -8.06
N PHE A 172 3.86 -4.15 -6.83
CA PHE A 172 5.12 -4.77 -6.43
C PHE A 172 4.90 -5.88 -5.41
N ASP A 173 5.86 -6.80 -5.36
CA ASP A 173 5.90 -7.94 -4.45
C ASP A 173 6.97 -7.74 -3.38
N VAL A 174 6.71 -8.22 -2.17
CA VAL A 174 7.68 -8.28 -1.08
C VAL A 174 7.57 -9.64 -0.41
N ALA A 175 8.66 -10.39 -0.44
CA ALA A 175 8.82 -11.64 0.30
C ALA A 175 9.87 -11.47 1.40
N ASN A 176 9.52 -11.79 2.64
CA ASN A 176 10.41 -11.77 3.81
C ASN A 176 10.45 -13.17 4.45
N GLY A 177 11.54 -13.90 4.24
CA GLY A 177 11.71 -15.25 4.75
C GLY A 177 13.13 -15.75 4.60
N ASN A 178 13.46 -16.81 5.32
CA ASN A 178 14.78 -17.49 5.26
C ASN A 178 16.00 -16.55 5.48
N GLY A 179 15.81 -15.47 6.27
CA GLY A 179 16.87 -14.51 6.55
C GLY A 179 17.17 -13.52 5.41
N SER A 180 16.34 -13.51 4.38
CA SER A 180 16.44 -12.59 3.24
C SER A 180 15.10 -11.96 2.91
N VAL A 181 15.17 -10.80 2.27
CA VAL A 181 14.00 -10.09 1.73
C VAL A 181 14.18 -9.94 0.23
N THR A 182 13.12 -10.23 -0.50
CA THR A 182 13.06 -10.00 -1.94
C THR A 182 11.99 -8.98 -2.26
N VAL A 183 12.31 -8.00 -3.09
CA VAL A 183 11.40 -6.97 -3.58
C VAL A 183 11.36 -7.02 -5.09
N GLY A 184 10.22 -7.30 -5.68
CA GLY A 184 10.01 -7.36 -7.12
C GLY A 184 9.02 -6.32 -7.60
N VAL A 185 9.37 -5.50 -8.61
CA VAL A 185 8.47 -4.51 -9.19
C VAL A 185 7.81 -5.07 -10.43
N ILE A 186 6.49 -5.25 -10.39
CA ILE A 186 5.69 -5.75 -11.52
C ILE A 186 5.39 -4.59 -12.47
N GLU A 187 4.91 -3.46 -11.93
CA GLU A 187 4.57 -2.26 -12.68
C GLU A 187 4.92 -1.01 -11.89
N GLY A 188 5.44 0.02 -12.56
CA GLY A 188 5.77 1.31 -11.95
C GLY A 188 7.20 1.38 -11.42
N LYS A 189 7.42 2.00 -10.26
CA LYS A 189 8.75 2.22 -9.66
C LYS A 189 8.66 2.19 -8.14
N VAL A 190 9.63 1.53 -7.51
CA VAL A 190 9.81 1.48 -6.05
C VAL A 190 11.22 1.94 -5.70
N GLU A 191 11.33 2.82 -4.73
CA GLU A 191 12.61 3.17 -4.13
C GLU A 191 12.83 2.31 -2.89
N VAL A 192 13.90 1.53 -2.87
CA VAL A 192 14.30 0.68 -1.75
C VAL A 192 15.44 1.36 -1.00
N SER A 193 15.22 1.69 0.26
CA SER A 193 16.23 2.24 1.17
C SER A 193 16.57 1.18 2.21
N LEU A 194 17.86 0.89 2.39
CA LEU A 194 18.34 -0.05 3.40
C LEU A 194 18.94 0.71 4.58
N ASP A 195 18.68 0.26 5.79
CA ASP A 195 19.21 0.86 7.01
C ASP A 195 20.75 0.90 6.93
N GLY A 196 21.33 2.06 7.23
CA GLY A 196 22.80 2.26 7.16
C GLY A 196 23.34 2.61 5.76
N HIS A 197 22.53 2.63 4.72
CA HIS A 197 22.93 3.04 3.37
C HIS A 197 22.45 4.45 3.05
N ALA A 198 23.34 5.29 2.52
CA ALA A 198 23.04 6.71 2.24
C ALA A 198 22.18 6.93 0.99
N GLN A 199 22.13 5.96 0.09
CA GLN A 199 21.40 6.07 -1.18
C GLN A 199 20.38 4.94 -1.32
N GLY A 200 19.15 5.32 -1.71
CA GLY A 200 18.11 4.38 -2.09
C GLY A 200 18.39 3.77 -3.48
N ILE A 201 17.91 2.55 -3.68
CA ILE A 201 17.99 1.82 -4.96
C ILE A 201 16.62 1.96 -5.62
N LEU A 202 16.58 2.56 -6.82
CA LEU A 202 15.35 2.68 -7.59
C LEU A 202 15.15 1.44 -8.46
N LEU A 203 14.08 0.69 -8.20
CA LEU A 203 13.63 -0.43 -9.01
C LEU A 203 12.51 0.01 -9.95
N LYS A 204 12.50 -0.53 -11.17
CA LYS A 204 11.47 -0.32 -12.19
C LYS A 204 10.73 -1.63 -12.46
N GLY A 205 9.60 -1.54 -13.17
CA GLY A 205 8.88 -2.73 -13.62
C GLY A 205 9.80 -3.74 -14.33
N GLY A 206 9.75 -5.01 -13.91
CA GLY A 206 10.63 -6.06 -14.35
C GLY A 206 11.97 -6.19 -13.61
N GLU A 207 12.21 -5.36 -12.57
CA GLU A 207 13.42 -5.44 -11.75
C GLU A 207 13.12 -6.00 -10.36
N GLN A 208 14.09 -6.71 -9.80
CA GLN A 208 14.02 -7.32 -8.49
C GLN A 208 15.31 -7.02 -7.71
N LEU A 209 15.17 -6.82 -6.41
CA LEU A 209 16.25 -6.70 -5.46
C LEU A 209 16.07 -7.76 -4.37
N ALA A 210 17.13 -8.50 -4.06
CA ALA A 210 17.21 -9.31 -2.86
C ALA A 210 18.25 -8.73 -1.91
N TYR A 211 17.98 -8.72 -0.61
CA TYR A 211 18.92 -8.32 0.42
C TYR A 211 18.77 -9.22 1.66
N ALA A 212 19.90 -9.50 2.29
CA ALA A 212 19.90 -10.20 3.57
C ALA A 212 19.45 -9.27 4.69
N ALA A 213 18.95 -9.80 5.80
CA ALA A 213 18.64 -9.02 7.01
C ALA A 213 19.85 -8.24 7.54
N THR A 214 21.07 -8.62 7.15
CA THR A 214 22.35 -7.95 7.44
C THR A 214 22.63 -6.74 6.53
N GLY A 215 21.81 -6.51 5.48
CA GLY A 215 21.96 -5.39 4.56
C GLY A 215 22.83 -5.65 3.32
N GLU A 216 23.32 -6.87 3.13
CA GLU A 216 24.02 -7.23 1.90
C GLU A 216 23.03 -7.40 0.73
N THR A 217 23.31 -6.76 -0.41
CA THR A 217 22.41 -6.70 -1.56
C THR A 217 22.82 -7.64 -2.67
N LEU A 218 21.85 -8.38 -3.19
CA LEU A 218 21.98 -9.23 -4.37
C LEU A 218 20.96 -8.74 -5.41
N ALA A 219 21.37 -7.96 -6.40
CA ALA A 219 20.48 -7.53 -7.48
C ALA A 219 20.16 -8.72 -8.39
N ARG A 220 18.88 -8.92 -8.71
CA ARG A 220 18.41 -9.90 -9.69
C ARG A 220 17.45 -9.25 -10.67
N GLN A 221 17.32 -9.85 -11.86
CA GLN A 221 16.22 -9.52 -12.74
C GLN A 221 14.93 -10.17 -12.23
N LEU A 222 13.81 -9.46 -12.28
CA LEU A 222 12.51 -10.01 -11.87
C LEU A 222 12.21 -11.24 -12.72
N ASP A 223 11.94 -12.33 -12.07
CA ASP A 223 11.21 -13.41 -12.68
C ASP A 223 9.75 -12.98 -12.80
N ALA A 224 9.26 -12.82 -14.03
CA ALA A 224 7.86 -12.45 -14.31
C ALA A 224 6.85 -13.41 -13.64
N ASP A 225 7.34 -14.57 -13.22
CA ASP A 225 6.57 -15.63 -12.62
C ASP A 225 6.68 -15.69 -11.07
N ALA A 226 7.41 -14.77 -10.45
CA ALA A 226 7.54 -14.70 -8.98
C ALA A 226 6.19 -14.61 -8.26
N THR A 227 5.16 -14.13 -8.94
CA THR A 227 3.79 -14.01 -8.41
C THR A 227 2.83 -15.11 -8.86
N ALA A 228 3.35 -16.21 -9.47
CA ALA A 228 2.53 -17.32 -9.98
C ALA A 228 1.73 -18.04 -8.87
N TRP A 229 2.14 -17.88 -7.61
CA TRP A 229 1.41 -18.39 -6.45
C TRP A 229 -0.01 -17.83 -6.35
N ARG A 230 -0.27 -16.62 -6.86
CA ARG A 230 -1.61 -16.01 -6.93
C ARG A 230 -2.56 -16.86 -7.77
N ASP A 231 -2.02 -17.49 -8.82
CA ASP A 231 -2.75 -18.39 -9.73
C ASP A 231 -2.70 -19.87 -9.27
N GLY A 232 -2.23 -20.13 -8.05
CA GLY A 232 -2.13 -21.48 -7.50
C GLY A 232 -1.02 -22.34 -8.10
N ARG A 233 0.05 -21.69 -8.60
CA ARG A 233 1.19 -22.38 -9.21
C ARG A 233 2.50 -21.95 -8.57
N TRP A 234 3.44 -22.86 -8.47
CA TRP A 234 4.85 -22.55 -8.31
C TRP A 234 5.52 -22.57 -9.67
N LEU A 235 6.37 -21.62 -9.90
CA LEU A 235 7.22 -21.59 -11.06
C LEU A 235 8.66 -21.36 -10.59
N PHE A 236 9.43 -22.44 -10.59
CA PHE A 236 10.83 -22.42 -10.18
C PHE A 236 11.73 -22.29 -11.41
N LYS A 237 12.73 -21.43 -11.35
CA LYS A 237 13.75 -21.23 -12.39
C LYS A 237 15.11 -21.17 -11.74
N ASP A 238 15.83 -22.26 -11.83
CA ASP A 238 17.14 -22.38 -11.20
C ASP A 238 17.11 -22.03 -9.71
N THR A 239 15.99 -22.42 -9.04
CA THR A 239 15.70 -22.06 -7.64
C THR A 239 16.37 -23.08 -6.71
N PRO A 240 17.13 -22.64 -5.68
CA PRO A 240 17.70 -23.55 -4.68
C PRO A 240 16.64 -24.42 -4.00
N LEU A 241 16.96 -25.67 -3.72
CA LEU A 241 16.01 -26.63 -3.18
C LEU A 241 15.50 -26.25 -1.78
N ASP A 242 16.28 -25.55 -0.97
CA ASP A 242 15.82 -25.03 0.31
C ASP A 242 14.74 -23.96 0.16
N GLU A 243 14.83 -23.08 -0.85
CA GLU A 243 13.78 -22.12 -1.18
C GLU A 243 12.51 -22.84 -1.68
N VAL A 244 12.66 -23.86 -2.55
CA VAL A 244 11.55 -24.71 -3.01
C VAL A 244 10.85 -25.40 -1.85
N VAL A 245 11.60 -25.95 -0.90
CA VAL A 245 11.07 -26.60 0.29
C VAL A 245 10.39 -25.58 1.22
N ALA A 246 10.94 -24.40 1.35
CA ALA A 246 10.32 -23.33 2.14
C ALA A 246 8.95 -22.92 1.57
N ASP A 247 8.85 -22.75 0.24
CA ASP A 247 7.59 -22.44 -0.43
C ASP A 247 6.56 -23.57 -0.30
N MET A 248 7.03 -24.83 -0.44
CA MET A 248 6.17 -25.98 -0.21
C MET A 248 5.67 -26.04 1.24
N ASN A 249 6.52 -25.76 2.21
CA ASN A 249 6.19 -25.76 3.64
C ASN A 249 5.21 -24.65 4.01
N ARG A 250 5.27 -23.54 3.35
CA ARG A 250 4.31 -22.42 3.49
C ARG A 250 2.90 -22.83 3.09
N GLN A 251 2.79 -23.72 2.11
CA GLN A 251 1.49 -24.14 1.56
C GLN A 251 0.91 -25.41 2.23
N HIS A 252 1.73 -26.22 2.91
CA HIS A 252 1.30 -27.51 3.42
C HIS A 252 1.61 -27.69 4.90
N LEU A 253 0.64 -28.17 5.67
CA LEU A 253 0.80 -28.46 7.11
C LEU A 253 1.87 -29.52 7.37
N ARG A 254 2.00 -30.49 6.46
CA ARG A 254 3.06 -31.51 6.54
C ARG A 254 4.35 -30.91 6.04
N GLN A 255 5.23 -30.60 6.97
CA GLN A 255 6.50 -29.96 6.70
C GLN A 255 7.51 -30.95 6.08
N THR A 256 8.35 -30.44 5.19
CA THR A 256 9.47 -31.17 4.57
C THR A 256 10.77 -30.60 5.11
N ILE A 257 11.69 -31.45 5.47
CA ILE A 257 13.00 -31.07 6.02
C ILE A 257 14.09 -31.71 5.15
N LEU A 258 15.09 -30.90 4.79
CA LEU A 258 16.29 -31.40 4.13
C LEU A 258 17.26 -31.94 5.20
N ASN A 259 17.50 -33.26 5.20
CA ASN A 259 18.34 -33.88 6.19
C ASN A 259 19.84 -33.62 5.96
N GLU A 260 20.24 -33.31 4.74
CA GLU A 260 21.62 -33.04 4.37
C GLU A 260 21.82 -31.64 3.85
N PRO A 261 22.74 -30.84 4.43
CA PRO A 261 22.98 -29.47 3.97
C PRO A 261 23.41 -29.34 2.50
N ALA A 262 23.97 -30.41 1.93
CA ALA A 262 24.36 -30.42 0.52
C ALA A 262 23.14 -30.32 -0.43
N LEU A 263 21.97 -30.79 0.01
CA LEU A 263 20.75 -30.81 -0.80
C LEU A 263 20.20 -29.38 -1.03
N SER A 264 20.44 -28.46 -0.12
CA SER A 264 19.98 -27.06 -0.27
C SER A 264 20.56 -26.38 -1.51
N ARG A 265 21.70 -26.85 -2.01
CA ARG A 265 22.37 -26.28 -3.19
C ARG A 265 21.91 -26.90 -4.53
N LEU A 266 21.02 -27.87 -4.50
CA LEU A 266 20.41 -28.39 -5.74
C LEU A 266 19.45 -27.33 -6.28
N HIS A 267 19.44 -27.16 -7.59
CA HIS A 267 18.61 -26.13 -8.22
C HIS A 267 17.47 -26.76 -9.01
N VAL A 268 16.27 -26.32 -8.78
CA VAL A 268 15.03 -26.85 -9.36
C VAL A 268 14.49 -25.88 -10.41
N SER A 269 14.09 -26.41 -11.57
CA SER A 269 13.34 -25.66 -12.58
C SER A 269 12.10 -26.46 -12.98
N GLY A 270 10.94 -25.77 -13.03
CA GLY A 270 9.68 -26.39 -13.42
C GLY A 270 8.46 -25.65 -12.92
N ALA A 271 7.30 -25.98 -13.47
CA ALA A 271 6.01 -25.46 -13.03
C ALA A 271 5.25 -26.57 -12.28
N PHE A 272 4.75 -26.23 -11.08
CA PHE A 272 4.05 -27.17 -10.20
C PHE A 272 2.76 -26.54 -9.69
N ASN A 273 1.78 -27.39 -9.41
CA ASN A 273 0.55 -26.94 -8.74
C ASN A 273 0.83 -26.84 -7.22
N ILE A 274 0.46 -25.72 -6.63
CA ILE A 274 0.63 -25.45 -5.19
C ILE A 274 -0.04 -26.52 -4.32
N ASN A 275 -1.15 -27.08 -4.77
CA ASN A 275 -1.90 -28.11 -4.03
C ASN A 275 -1.36 -29.53 -4.24
N ASP A 276 -0.40 -29.73 -5.14
CA ASP A 276 0.15 -31.05 -5.47
C ASP A 276 1.55 -31.28 -4.89
N ARG A 277 1.64 -31.31 -3.56
CA ARG A 277 2.87 -31.62 -2.84
C ARG A 277 3.48 -32.98 -3.28
N ALA A 278 2.62 -33.99 -3.49
CA ALA A 278 3.07 -35.31 -3.86
C ALA A 278 3.69 -35.33 -5.26
N GLY A 279 3.12 -34.62 -6.21
CA GLY A 279 3.67 -34.44 -7.55
C GLY A 279 5.03 -33.75 -7.54
N LEU A 280 5.18 -32.70 -6.73
CA LEU A 280 6.47 -32.02 -6.57
C LEU A 280 7.52 -32.95 -5.98
N LEU A 281 7.22 -33.64 -4.88
CA LEU A 281 8.16 -34.59 -4.27
C LEU A 281 8.60 -35.72 -5.24
N LYS A 282 7.64 -36.27 -5.98
CA LYS A 282 7.93 -37.30 -6.98
C LYS A 282 8.82 -36.78 -8.12
N ALA A 283 8.61 -35.53 -8.55
CA ALA A 283 9.47 -34.88 -9.54
C ALA A 283 10.90 -34.72 -9.02
N LEU A 284 11.05 -34.27 -7.76
CA LEU A 284 12.35 -34.13 -7.10
C LEU A 284 13.09 -35.47 -6.98
N GLU A 285 12.40 -36.56 -6.60
CA GLU A 285 12.96 -37.90 -6.55
C GLU A 285 13.39 -38.44 -7.94
N THR A 286 12.73 -37.96 -9.00
CA THR A 286 13.08 -38.37 -10.37
C THR A 286 14.29 -37.62 -10.90
N LEU A 287 14.42 -36.35 -10.53
CA LEU A 287 15.50 -35.45 -11.00
C LEU A 287 16.80 -35.65 -10.23
N TYR A 288 16.69 -36.04 -8.96
CA TYR A 288 17.84 -36.15 -8.04
C TYR A 288 17.82 -37.50 -7.30
N PRO A 289 18.99 -37.98 -6.84
CA PRO A 289 19.06 -39.20 -6.03
C PRO A 289 18.55 -38.97 -4.59
N LEU A 290 17.31 -38.48 -4.49
CA LEU A 290 16.61 -38.17 -3.24
C LEU A 290 15.56 -39.25 -2.94
N ARG A 291 15.20 -39.37 -1.67
CA ARG A 291 14.01 -40.10 -1.23
C ARG A 291 13.27 -39.30 -0.18
N ALA A 292 11.98 -39.05 -0.41
CA ALA A 292 11.11 -38.55 0.62
C ALA A 292 10.83 -39.71 1.63
N MET A 293 11.18 -39.46 2.89
CA MET A 293 10.81 -40.34 4.01
C MET A 293 9.61 -39.73 4.73
N GLU A 294 8.59 -40.58 4.96
CA GLU A 294 7.37 -40.17 5.65
C GLU A 294 7.47 -40.37 7.16
#